data_1dc01cb983863323d56d5e84fd2f9d70
#
_entry.id   1dc01cb983863323d56d5e84fd2f9d70
#
_cell.length_a   1.000
_cell.length_b   1.000
_cell.length_c   1.000
_cell.angle_alpha   90.00
_cell.angle_beta   90.00
_cell.angle_gamma   90.00
#
_symmetry.space_group_name_H-M   'P 1'
#
loop_
_entity.id
_entity.type
_entity.pdbx_description
1 polymer ?
#
loop_
_entity_poly.entity_id
_entity_poly.type
_entity_poly.pdbx_seq_one_letter_code
_entity_poly.pdbx_strand_id
1 'polypeptide(L)'
;MSESDADKPEIVGGIPGMPDLSEGFDLGGLLEQAQQMQQQLMDAQAALADEVVEGHAGGGVVKVTVTGGMEFRSVKIDKSAVDPDDVEMLEDLILAALHDASHKVQELTQQGMGQLGLGGLGGLLG
;
A
#
# COMPACT_ATOMS: atom_id res chain seq x y z
N MET A 1 26.35 24.06 -41.42
CA MET A 1 26.17 23.80 -41.02
C MET A 1 25.66 23.41 -40.52
N SER A 2 25.46 23.55 -40.48
CA SER A 2 24.92 23.35 -40.04
C SER A 2 24.77 22.53 -39.68
N GLU A 3 25.08 22.29 -39.85
CA GLU A 3 24.97 21.47 -39.45
C GLU A 3 24.48 21.09 -38.59
N SER A 4 24.66 20.92 -38.53
CA SER A 4 24.41 20.74 -37.38
C SER A 4 23.13 20.73 -36.95
N ASP A 5 22.60 21.38 -37.22
CA ASP A 5 21.36 21.56 -36.96
C ASP A 5 20.51 20.49 -37.36
N ALA A 6 20.78 19.92 -38.28
CA ALA A 6 20.03 18.81 -38.76
C ALA A 6 20.08 17.66 -37.81
N ASP A 7 21.02 17.67 -36.96
CA ASP A 7 21.14 16.58 -36.02
C ASP A 7 20.06 16.54 -35.01
N LYS A 8 19.54 17.64 -34.67
CA LYS A 8 18.63 17.70 -33.57
C LYS A 8 17.37 16.97 -33.77
N PRO A 9 16.66 17.12 -34.85
CA PRO A 9 15.43 16.37 -35.02
C PRO A 9 15.66 14.89 -35.06
N GLU A 10 16.80 14.52 -35.55
CA GLU A 10 17.09 13.11 -35.64
C GLU A 10 17.25 12.46 -34.31
N ILE A 11 17.75 13.19 -33.33
CA ILE A 11 17.91 12.66 -32.02
C ILE A 11 16.54 12.37 -31.40
N VAL A 12 15.58 13.23 -31.71
CA VAL A 12 14.25 13.07 -31.10
C VAL A 12 13.58 11.80 -31.59
N GLY A 13 13.63 11.57 -32.89
CA GLY A 13 12.93 10.42 -33.42
C GLY A 13 13.78 9.23 -33.61
N GLY A 14 15.08 9.35 -33.45
CA GLY A 14 15.92 8.35 -33.97
C GLY A 14 16.82 7.64 -33.01
N ILE A 15 16.24 6.82 -32.18
CA ILE A 15 17.06 5.86 -31.47
C ILE A 15 17.32 4.72 -32.44
N PRO A 16 18.57 4.48 -32.79
CA PRO A 16 18.87 3.44 -33.78
C PRO A 16 18.40 2.08 -33.32
N GLY A 17 17.77 1.36 -34.19
CA GLY A 17 17.29 0.05 -33.89
C GLY A 17 15.88 0.01 -33.28
N MET A 18 15.30 1.15 -33.06
CA MET A 18 13.93 1.20 -32.52
C MET A 18 13.00 1.79 -33.57
N PRO A 19 11.73 1.38 -33.56
CA PRO A 19 10.78 1.96 -34.50
C PRO A 19 10.57 3.43 -34.22
N ASP A 20 10.11 4.14 -35.22
CA ASP A 20 9.84 5.56 -35.08
C ASP A 20 8.61 5.74 -34.21
N LEU A 21 8.82 6.16 -33.00
CA LEU A 21 7.75 6.30 -32.04
C LEU A 21 6.83 7.48 -32.36
N SER A 22 7.34 8.44 -33.11
CA SER A 22 6.55 9.63 -33.39
C SER A 22 5.42 9.37 -34.38
N GLU A 23 5.52 8.32 -35.19
CA GLU A 23 4.48 8.01 -36.15
C GLU A 23 3.42 7.07 -35.61
N GLY A 24 3.80 6.05 -34.88
CA GLY A 24 2.85 5.09 -34.38
C GLY A 24 2.58 5.23 -32.90
N PHE A 25 3.07 6.26 -32.28
CA PHE A 25 3.05 6.38 -30.85
C PHE A 25 2.20 7.57 -30.42
N ASP A 26 1.22 7.32 -29.58
CA ASP A 26 0.34 8.36 -29.09
C ASP A 26 0.80 8.81 -27.71
N LEU A 27 1.57 9.90 -27.66
CA LEU A 27 2.08 10.41 -26.40
C LEU A 27 0.95 10.88 -25.49
N GLY A 28 -0.10 11.46 -26.08
CA GLY A 28 -1.23 11.89 -25.29
C GLY A 28 -1.94 10.73 -24.61
N GLY A 29 -2.14 9.66 -25.36
CA GLY A 29 -2.75 8.48 -24.79
C GLY A 29 -1.88 7.82 -23.75
N LEU A 30 -0.57 7.85 -23.97
CA LEU A 30 0.36 7.28 -23.01
C LEU A 30 0.37 8.06 -21.71
N LEU A 31 0.35 9.38 -21.79
CA LEU A 31 0.27 10.23 -20.61
C LEU A 31 -1.03 10.02 -19.86
N GLU A 32 -2.14 9.91 -20.58
CA GLU A 32 -3.40 9.59 -19.97
C GLU A 32 -3.36 8.26 -19.23
N GLN A 33 -2.78 7.27 -19.87
CA GLN A 33 -2.66 5.95 -19.26
C GLN A 33 -1.80 5.99 -18.01
N ALA A 34 -0.72 6.76 -18.04
CA ALA A 34 0.12 6.91 -16.87
C ALA A 34 -0.61 7.61 -15.75
N GLN A 35 -1.42 8.60 -16.06
CA GLN A 35 -2.22 9.29 -15.06
C GLN A 35 -3.26 8.36 -14.46
N GLN A 36 -3.91 7.54 -15.28
CA GLN A 36 -4.88 6.58 -14.79
C GLN A 36 -4.23 5.56 -13.87
N MET A 37 -3.04 5.10 -14.23
CA MET A 37 -2.32 4.15 -13.40
C MET A 37 -1.94 4.78 -12.06
N GLN A 38 -1.51 6.02 -12.07
CA GLN A 38 -1.20 6.72 -10.85
C GLN A 38 -2.45 6.90 -9.99
N GLN A 39 -3.58 7.21 -10.61
CA GLN A 39 -4.84 7.34 -9.90
C GLN A 39 -5.26 6.03 -9.28
N GLN A 40 -5.10 4.92 -10.01
CA GLN A 40 -5.41 3.60 -9.48
C GLN A 40 -4.55 3.25 -8.29
N LEU A 41 -3.27 3.61 -8.33
CA LEU A 41 -2.37 3.39 -7.20
C LEU A 41 -2.83 4.17 -5.98
N MET A 42 -3.16 5.43 -6.17
CA MET A 42 -3.64 6.26 -5.08
C MET A 42 -4.94 5.73 -4.50
N ASP A 43 -5.85 5.29 -5.36
CA ASP A 43 -7.12 4.73 -4.91
C ASP A 43 -6.90 3.43 -4.14
N ALA A 44 -5.97 2.60 -4.59
CA ALA A 44 -5.65 1.36 -3.90
C ALA A 44 -5.05 1.62 -2.52
N GLN A 45 -4.16 2.60 -2.43
CA GLN A 45 -3.58 2.96 -1.14
C GLN A 45 -4.63 3.53 -0.20
N ALA A 46 -5.54 4.35 -0.73
CA ALA A 46 -6.61 4.91 0.08
C ALA A 46 -7.54 3.81 0.57
N ALA A 47 -7.84 2.83 -0.28
CA ALA A 47 -8.69 1.72 0.11
C ALA A 47 -8.05 0.90 1.21
N LEU A 48 -6.74 0.65 1.11
CA LEU A 48 -6.01 -0.07 2.15
C LEU A 48 -6.00 0.71 3.46
N ALA A 49 -5.84 2.03 3.37
CA ALA A 49 -5.82 2.87 4.56
C ALA A 49 -7.16 2.92 5.26
N ASP A 50 -8.25 2.70 4.52
CA ASP A 50 -9.60 2.71 5.09
C ASP A 50 -10.07 1.32 5.51
N GLU A 51 -9.36 0.28 5.14
CA GLU A 51 -9.75 -1.08 5.49
C GLU A 51 -9.55 -1.31 6.97
N VAL A 52 -10.56 -1.93 7.59
CA VAL A 52 -10.61 -2.10 9.04
C VAL A 52 -10.19 -3.52 9.39
N VAL A 53 -9.28 -3.64 10.36
CA VAL A 53 -8.88 -4.92 10.91
C VAL A 53 -9.08 -4.90 12.41
N GLU A 54 -9.18 -6.09 12.99
CA GLU A 54 -9.46 -6.23 14.40
C GLU A 54 -8.36 -7.04 15.07
N GLY A 55 -7.78 -6.49 16.15
CA GLY A 55 -6.82 -7.18 16.97
C GLY A 55 -7.50 -7.70 18.22
N HIS A 56 -7.07 -8.84 18.72
CA HIS A 56 -7.67 -9.50 19.87
C HIS A 56 -6.61 -9.91 20.87
N ALA A 57 -7.04 -10.01 22.13
CA ALA A 57 -6.22 -10.58 23.18
C ALA A 57 -7.13 -11.29 24.19
N GLY A 58 -6.56 -12.24 24.91
CA GLY A 58 -7.27 -12.95 25.97
C GLY A 58 -8.45 -13.77 25.47
N GLY A 59 -8.36 -14.32 24.26
CA GLY A 59 -9.46 -15.07 23.70
C GLY A 59 -10.61 -14.22 23.19
N GLY A 60 -10.35 -12.93 22.98
CA GLY A 60 -11.35 -12.02 22.45
C GLY A 60 -12.00 -11.14 23.50
N VAL A 61 -11.53 -11.18 24.74
CA VAL A 61 -12.08 -10.30 25.79
C VAL A 61 -11.65 -8.86 25.58
N VAL A 62 -10.55 -8.62 24.86
CA VAL A 62 -10.15 -7.29 24.46
C VAL A 62 -10.04 -7.29 22.93
N LYS A 63 -10.70 -6.35 22.29
CA LYS A 63 -10.71 -6.20 20.84
C LYS A 63 -10.41 -4.76 20.49
N VAL A 64 -9.51 -4.58 19.52
CA VAL A 64 -9.12 -3.27 19.04
C VAL A 64 -9.39 -3.21 17.56
N THR A 65 -10.08 -2.17 17.11
CA THR A 65 -10.36 -1.96 15.69
C THR A 65 -9.44 -0.85 15.18
N VAL A 66 -8.73 -1.13 14.09
CA VAL A 66 -7.77 -0.20 13.52
C VAL A 66 -7.86 -0.26 12.00
N THR A 67 -7.57 0.86 11.34
CA THR A 67 -7.55 0.90 9.88
C THR A 67 -6.15 0.57 9.37
N GLY A 68 -6.07 0.31 8.05
CA GLY A 68 -4.78 0.10 7.41
C GLY A 68 -3.84 1.29 7.51
N GLY A 69 -4.38 2.48 7.76
CA GLY A 69 -3.58 3.68 8.02
C GLY A 69 -3.19 3.86 9.46
N MET A 70 -3.33 2.83 10.28
CA MET A 70 -2.99 2.85 11.71
C MET A 70 -3.85 3.81 12.51
N GLU A 71 -5.07 4.03 12.08
CA GLU A 71 -6.02 4.81 12.85
C GLU A 71 -6.85 3.88 13.72
N PHE A 72 -6.71 4.03 15.03
CA PHE A 72 -7.46 3.20 15.97
C PHE A 72 -8.85 3.76 16.12
N ARG A 73 -9.86 2.92 15.81
CA ARG A 73 -11.25 3.34 15.77
C ARG A 73 -12.00 3.02 17.05
N SER A 74 -11.71 1.89 17.67
CA SER A 74 -12.41 1.49 18.88
C SER A 74 -11.63 0.48 19.67
N VAL A 75 -11.94 0.41 20.95
CA VAL A 75 -11.45 -0.61 21.86
C VAL A 75 -12.66 -1.15 22.60
N LYS A 76 -12.83 -2.47 22.54
CA LYS A 76 -13.91 -3.13 23.28
C LYS A 76 -13.31 -4.06 24.31
N ILE A 77 -13.76 -3.92 25.53
CA ILE A 77 -13.27 -4.69 26.66
C ILE A 77 -14.47 -5.41 27.28
N ASP A 78 -14.37 -6.74 27.36
CA ASP A 78 -15.39 -7.53 28.01
C ASP A 78 -15.29 -7.31 29.50
N LYS A 79 -16.46 -7.27 30.18
CA LYS A 79 -16.48 -7.05 31.61
C LYS A 79 -15.71 -8.11 32.36
N SER A 80 -15.65 -9.33 31.83
CA SER A 80 -14.93 -10.41 32.47
C SER A 80 -13.42 -10.15 32.54
N ALA A 81 -12.91 -9.25 31.70
CA ALA A 81 -11.49 -8.90 31.71
C ALA A 81 -11.19 -7.77 32.70
N VAL A 82 -12.22 -7.13 33.27
CA VAL A 82 -12.02 -5.98 34.14
C VAL A 82 -12.03 -6.47 35.57
N ASP A 83 -10.85 -6.57 36.18
CA ASP A 83 -10.67 -6.94 37.54
C ASP A 83 -9.97 -5.80 38.26
N PRO A 84 -10.71 -5.08 39.16
CA PRO A 84 -10.10 -3.95 39.85
C PRO A 84 -8.87 -4.32 40.68
N ASP A 85 -8.77 -5.59 41.06
CA ASP A 85 -7.64 -6.05 41.85
C ASP A 85 -6.47 -6.49 40.98
N ASP A 86 -6.67 -6.57 39.68
CA ASP A 86 -5.59 -6.97 38.74
C ASP A 86 -5.65 -6.11 37.50
N VAL A 87 -5.42 -4.82 37.66
CA VAL A 87 -5.42 -3.86 36.55
C VAL A 87 -4.27 -4.13 35.61
N GLU A 88 -3.17 -4.64 36.14
CA GLU A 88 -2.00 -4.92 35.34
C GLU A 88 -2.29 -5.96 34.25
N MET A 89 -3.10 -6.96 34.57
CA MET A 89 -3.50 -7.94 33.58
C MET A 89 -4.27 -7.28 32.43
N LEU A 90 -5.16 -6.37 32.75
CA LEU A 90 -5.92 -5.64 31.74
C LEU A 90 -5.01 -4.79 30.86
N GLU A 91 -4.01 -4.15 31.46
CA GLU A 91 -3.03 -3.38 30.72
C GLU A 91 -2.30 -4.26 29.71
N ASP A 92 -1.88 -5.44 30.15
CA ASP A 92 -1.18 -6.37 29.28
C ASP A 92 -2.07 -6.87 28.16
N LEU A 93 -3.34 -7.12 28.44
CA LEU A 93 -4.30 -7.56 27.42
C LEU A 93 -4.51 -6.48 26.37
N ILE A 94 -4.64 -5.23 26.80
CA ILE A 94 -4.79 -4.13 25.85
C ILE A 94 -3.56 -4.00 24.97
N LEU A 95 -2.40 -4.07 25.56
CA LEU A 95 -1.15 -3.99 24.81
C LEU A 95 -1.02 -5.13 23.80
N ALA A 96 -1.39 -6.33 24.23
CA ALA A 96 -1.36 -7.49 23.34
C ALA A 96 -2.34 -7.32 22.18
N ALA A 97 -3.52 -6.78 22.43
CA ALA A 97 -4.51 -6.53 21.38
C ALA A 97 -4.00 -5.48 20.39
N LEU A 98 -3.33 -4.45 20.89
CA LEU A 98 -2.74 -3.43 20.02
C LEU A 98 -1.65 -4.01 19.14
N HIS A 99 -0.80 -4.87 19.71
CA HIS A 99 0.24 -5.53 18.94
C HIS A 99 -0.36 -6.44 17.87
N ASP A 100 -1.41 -7.17 18.21
CA ASP A 100 -2.08 -8.04 17.26
C ASP A 100 -2.68 -7.22 16.12
N ALA A 101 -3.34 -6.11 16.44
CA ALA A 101 -3.90 -5.23 15.43
C ALA A 101 -2.81 -4.66 14.52
N SER A 102 -1.70 -4.21 15.10
CA SER A 102 -0.58 -3.67 14.35
C SER A 102 0.00 -4.71 13.40
N HIS A 103 0.12 -5.94 13.88
CA HIS A 103 0.62 -7.03 13.05
C HIS A 103 -0.31 -7.31 11.87
N LYS A 104 -1.61 -7.27 12.10
CA LYS A 104 -2.57 -7.48 11.04
C LYS A 104 -2.56 -6.36 10.01
N VAL A 105 -2.31 -5.13 10.44
CA VAL A 105 -2.15 -4.01 9.51
C VAL A 105 -0.93 -4.25 8.62
N GLN A 106 0.17 -4.71 9.19
CA GLN A 106 1.37 -5.02 8.42
C GLN A 106 1.10 -6.10 7.40
N GLU A 107 0.39 -7.15 7.78
CA GLU A 107 0.01 -8.21 6.86
C GLU A 107 -0.87 -7.67 5.72
N LEU A 108 -1.81 -6.82 6.07
CA LEU A 108 -2.69 -6.21 5.08
C LEU A 108 -1.89 -5.40 4.06
N THR A 109 -0.94 -4.61 4.54
CA THR A 109 -0.09 -3.81 3.67
C THR A 109 0.75 -4.68 2.75
N GLN A 110 1.32 -5.75 3.28
CA GLN A 110 2.11 -6.67 2.49
C GLN A 110 1.29 -7.36 1.43
N GLN A 111 0.07 -7.77 1.77
CA GLN A 111 -0.83 -8.38 0.81
C GLN A 111 -1.21 -7.40 -0.29
N GLY A 112 -1.48 -6.16 0.08
CA GLY A 112 -1.80 -5.12 -0.89
C GLY A 112 -0.66 -4.89 -1.87
N MET A 113 0.57 -4.86 -1.36
CA MET A 113 1.74 -4.69 -2.22
C MET A 113 1.94 -5.90 -3.11
N GLY A 114 1.65 -7.09 -2.61
CA GLY A 114 1.71 -8.29 -3.41
C GLY A 114 0.72 -8.27 -4.56
N GLN A 115 -0.47 -7.76 -4.33
CA GLN A 115 -1.49 -7.63 -5.35
C GLN A 115 -1.06 -6.65 -6.45
N LEU A 116 -0.26 -5.67 -6.09
CA LEU A 116 0.27 -4.72 -7.06
C LEU A 116 1.45 -5.29 -7.85
N GLY A 117 1.85 -6.50 -7.56
CA GLY A 117 2.94 -7.16 -8.28
C GLY A 117 4.31 -6.94 -7.70
N LEU A 118 4.42 -6.18 -6.62
CA LEU A 118 5.72 -5.91 -6.02
C LEU A 118 6.31 -7.14 -5.37
N GLY A 119 5.46 -8.01 -4.85
CA GLY A 119 5.92 -9.27 -4.30
C GLY A 119 6.54 -10.17 -5.34
N GLY A 120 6.02 -10.13 -6.56
CA GLY A 120 6.58 -10.90 -7.66
C GLY A 120 7.99 -10.44 -8.01
N LEU A 121 8.23 -9.13 -7.94
CA LEU A 121 9.56 -8.60 -8.18
C LEU A 121 10.55 -9.09 -7.15
N GLY A 122 10.11 -9.14 -5.90
CA GLY A 122 10.96 -9.66 -4.85
C GLY A 122 11.34 -11.11 -5.09
N GLY A 123 10.41 -11.90 -5.59
CA GLY A 123 10.68 -13.28 -5.94
C GLY A 123 11.69 -13.43 -7.06
N LEU A 124 11.64 -12.52 -8.03
CA LEU A 124 12.58 -12.55 -9.14
C LEU A 124 14.00 -12.17 -8.69
N LEU A 125 14.10 -11.27 -7.76
CA LEU A 125 15.39 -10.80 -7.29
C LEU A 125 15.97 -11.69 -6.20
N GLY A 126 15.13 -12.39 -5.52
CA GLY A 126 15.56 -13.29 -4.47
C GLY A 126 15.83 -14.65 -4.99
#